data_9a7c43ee514503e39f9fceae7cf3a83e
#
_entry.id   9a7c43ee514503e39f9fceae7cf3a83e
#
_cell.length_a   1.000
_cell.length_b   1.000
_cell.length_c   1.000
_cell.angle_alpha   90.00
_cell.angle_beta   90.00
_cell.angle_gamma   90.00
#
_symmetry.space_group_name_H-M   'P 1'
#
loop_
_entity.id
_entity.type
_entity.pdbx_description
1 polymer ?
#
loop_
_entity_poly.entity_id
_entity_poly.type
_entity_poly.pdbx_seq_one_letter_code
_entity_poly.pdbx_strand_id
1 'polypeptide(L)'
;MKKIILLLSVAAVLFSCNKVGKDEFLITGTATGIENGKTIILETQDPTTGAVTALDTVKVENGKFEIKGKVTEPAFHTIQLESAAGKAPYNKIPFILENGEITIAIDKDSIQKSKVSGTYSNDEYVKFNEEIKVVQKKLMDFQTQNMQAMNTAQQTKDTAVINKLMQGFSKLQEEVGAASKAKYTSYAETHPKSYISVLIVQGMANDPTADIKKTETIFNSLEESLKKTKAGIAVKAKLTEINSPAVGATAPVGDAK
;
A
#
# COMPACT_ATOMS: atom_id res chain seq x y z
N MET A 1 -66.45 23.08 -1.72
CA MET A 1 -65.57 22.05 -1.12
C MET A 1 -64.62 21.61 -2.20
N LYS A 2 -63.41 22.21 -2.24
CA LYS A 2 -62.34 21.87 -3.24
C LYS A 2 -61.39 20.88 -2.58
N LYS A 3 -61.36 19.63 -3.10
CA LYS A 3 -60.41 18.59 -2.67
C LYS A 3 -59.05 18.84 -3.33
N ILE A 4 -58.08 19.23 -2.52
CA ILE A 4 -56.68 19.34 -2.96
C ILE A 4 -56.09 17.91 -2.86
N ILE A 5 -55.76 17.32 -4.03
CA ILE A 5 -55.05 16.07 -4.13
C ILE A 5 -53.54 16.42 -4.08
N LEU A 6 -52.91 16.09 -2.95
CA LEU A 6 -51.46 16.21 -2.76
C LEU A 6 -50.79 15.04 -3.47
N LEU A 7 -50.21 15.27 -4.64
CA LEU A 7 -49.37 14.29 -5.32
C LEU A 7 -48.01 14.21 -4.62
N LEU A 8 -47.81 13.15 -3.85
CA LEU A 8 -46.53 12.81 -3.27
C LEU A 8 -45.68 12.16 -4.38
N SER A 9 -44.78 12.93 -5.01
CA SER A 9 -43.78 12.39 -5.92
C SER A 9 -42.69 11.68 -5.12
N VAL A 10 -42.81 10.35 -5.05
CA VAL A 10 -41.71 9.48 -4.58
C VAL A 10 -40.63 9.51 -5.63
N ALA A 11 -39.57 10.24 -5.39
CA ALA A 11 -38.35 10.14 -6.18
C ALA A 11 -37.70 8.77 -5.90
N ALA A 12 -38.00 7.79 -6.73
CA ALA A 12 -37.31 6.53 -6.74
C ALA A 12 -35.86 6.80 -7.18
N VAL A 13 -34.93 6.80 -6.23
CA VAL A 13 -33.50 6.75 -6.51
C VAL A 13 -33.23 5.35 -7.08
N LEU A 14 -33.22 5.25 -8.40
CA LEU A 14 -32.76 4.06 -9.11
C LEU A 14 -31.26 3.93 -8.81
N PHE A 15 -30.88 3.09 -7.86
CA PHE A 15 -29.56 2.53 -7.80
C PHE A 15 -29.39 1.66 -9.06
N SER A 16 -28.88 2.26 -10.11
CA SER A 16 -28.41 1.51 -11.27
C SER A 16 -27.22 0.67 -10.80
N CYS A 17 -27.43 -0.63 -10.64
CA CYS A 17 -26.33 -1.59 -10.57
C CYS A 17 -25.64 -1.61 -11.94
N ASN A 18 -24.83 -0.62 -12.24
CA ASN A 18 -23.88 -0.67 -13.32
C ASN A 18 -22.80 -1.68 -12.91
N LYS A 19 -22.93 -2.92 -13.37
CA LYS A 19 -21.86 -3.89 -13.23
C LYS A 19 -20.62 -3.31 -13.90
N VAL A 20 -19.56 -3.14 -13.13
CA VAL A 20 -18.25 -2.72 -13.65
C VAL A 20 -17.82 -3.75 -14.69
N GLY A 21 -17.46 -3.29 -15.89
CA GLY A 21 -17.04 -4.14 -16.99
C GLY A 21 -15.71 -4.80 -16.73
N LYS A 22 -15.36 -5.76 -17.59
CA LYS A 22 -14.03 -6.34 -17.58
C LYS A 22 -13.01 -5.24 -17.88
N ASP A 23 -11.90 -5.23 -17.12
CA ASP A 23 -10.83 -4.23 -17.25
C ASP A 23 -11.29 -2.78 -16.93
N GLU A 24 -12.36 -2.63 -16.15
CA GLU A 24 -12.84 -1.34 -15.65
C GLU A 24 -12.81 -1.29 -14.13
N PHE A 25 -12.71 -0.09 -13.58
CA PHE A 25 -12.85 0.17 -12.16
C PHE A 25 -13.88 1.29 -11.91
N LEU A 26 -14.49 1.24 -10.75
CA LEU A 26 -15.33 2.29 -10.19
C LEU A 26 -14.91 2.55 -8.75
N ILE A 27 -14.38 3.74 -8.48
CA ILE A 27 -14.13 4.20 -7.11
C ILE A 27 -15.33 5.04 -6.67
N THR A 28 -16.02 4.60 -5.62
CA THR A 28 -17.06 5.38 -4.95
C THR A 28 -16.52 5.87 -3.61
N GLY A 29 -16.52 7.19 -3.40
CA GLY A 29 -15.96 7.78 -2.22
C GLY A 29 -16.98 8.54 -1.37
N THR A 30 -16.86 8.42 -0.05
CA THR A 30 -17.53 9.31 0.91
C THR A 30 -16.50 10.26 1.53
N ALA A 31 -16.83 11.54 1.56
CA ALA A 31 -15.99 12.64 2.03
C ALA A 31 -16.82 13.52 3.00
N THR A 32 -17.40 12.88 4.03
CA THR A 32 -18.29 13.54 4.99
C THR A 32 -17.58 14.65 5.74
N GLY A 33 -18.19 15.84 5.74
CA GLY A 33 -17.62 17.04 6.38
C GLY A 33 -16.48 17.70 5.59
N ILE A 34 -16.21 17.25 4.37
CA ILE A 34 -15.35 17.94 3.40
C ILE A 34 -16.25 18.83 2.53
N GLU A 35 -15.82 20.07 2.31
CA GLU A 35 -16.59 21.07 1.57
C GLU A 35 -16.76 20.67 0.09
N ASN A 36 -17.92 20.99 -0.47
CA ASN A 36 -18.16 20.85 -1.90
C ASN A 36 -17.14 21.64 -2.72
N GLY A 37 -16.73 21.09 -3.85
CA GLY A 37 -15.72 21.69 -4.73
C GLY A 37 -14.28 21.40 -4.34
N LYS A 38 -13.99 20.79 -3.17
CA LYS A 38 -12.63 20.30 -2.86
C LYS A 38 -12.22 19.22 -3.83
N THR A 39 -10.94 19.22 -4.20
CA THR A 39 -10.38 18.34 -5.22
C THR A 39 -9.94 17.02 -4.61
N ILE A 40 -10.32 15.93 -5.25
CA ILE A 40 -9.81 14.58 -5.05
C ILE A 40 -8.96 14.22 -6.27
N ILE A 41 -7.75 13.77 -6.06
CA ILE A 41 -6.80 13.42 -7.11
C ILE A 41 -6.47 11.94 -6.98
N LEU A 42 -6.66 11.19 -8.07
CA LEU A 42 -6.14 9.84 -8.22
C LEU A 42 -4.71 9.93 -8.76
N GLU A 43 -3.76 9.37 -8.04
CA GLU A 43 -2.34 9.45 -8.39
C GLU A 43 -1.70 8.08 -8.51
N THR A 44 -0.71 7.98 -9.37
CA THR A 44 0.26 6.88 -9.39
C THR A 44 1.65 7.40 -9.04
N GLN A 45 2.49 6.51 -8.53
CA GLN A 45 3.89 6.80 -8.27
C GLN A 45 4.76 5.81 -9.05
N ASP A 46 5.70 6.35 -9.81
CA ASP A 46 6.71 5.54 -10.49
C ASP A 46 7.62 4.88 -9.44
N PRO A 47 7.73 3.55 -9.42
CA PRO A 47 8.48 2.84 -8.39
C PRO A 47 10.00 3.04 -8.50
N THR A 48 10.50 3.48 -9.67
CA THR A 48 11.93 3.66 -9.92
C THR A 48 12.38 5.08 -9.60
N THR A 49 11.62 6.08 -10.06
CA THR A 49 11.98 7.49 -9.93
C THR A 49 11.32 8.18 -8.74
N GLY A 50 10.28 7.56 -8.17
CA GLY A 50 9.44 8.18 -7.15
C GLY A 50 8.52 9.28 -7.67
N ALA A 51 8.53 9.55 -8.98
CA ALA A 51 7.71 10.60 -9.59
C ALA A 51 6.22 10.30 -9.42
N VAL A 52 5.47 11.30 -8.95
CA VAL A 52 4.02 11.21 -8.79
C VAL A 52 3.33 11.83 -10.00
N THR A 53 2.35 11.11 -10.56
CA THR A 53 1.56 11.56 -11.71
C THR A 53 0.08 11.49 -11.36
N ALA A 54 -0.65 12.58 -11.55
CA ALA A 54 -2.10 12.60 -11.46
C ALA A 54 -2.70 11.86 -12.67
N LEU A 55 -3.56 10.89 -12.40
CA LEU A 55 -4.28 10.12 -13.43
C LEU A 55 -5.67 10.69 -13.69
N ASP A 56 -6.33 11.15 -12.63
CA ASP A 56 -7.66 11.75 -12.71
C ASP A 56 -7.89 12.73 -11.56
N THR A 57 -8.84 13.64 -11.74
CA THR A 57 -9.18 14.68 -10.77
C THR A 57 -10.67 14.94 -10.77
N VAL A 58 -11.31 14.78 -9.61
CA VAL A 58 -12.75 15.02 -9.44
C VAL A 58 -13.01 15.98 -8.27
N LYS A 59 -14.23 16.49 -8.17
CA LYS A 59 -14.66 17.36 -7.07
C LYS A 59 -15.56 16.60 -6.11
N VAL A 60 -15.48 16.96 -4.84
CA VAL A 60 -16.44 16.51 -3.82
C VAL A 60 -17.77 17.22 -4.06
N GLU A 61 -18.84 16.45 -4.15
CA GLU A 61 -20.23 16.93 -4.28
C GLU A 61 -21.12 16.22 -3.25
N ASN A 62 -21.77 16.98 -2.39
CA ASN A 62 -22.65 16.46 -1.34
C ASN A 62 -21.97 15.38 -0.45
N GLY A 63 -20.69 15.60 -0.13
CA GLY A 63 -19.90 14.67 0.67
C GLY A 63 -19.56 13.35 -0.02
N LYS A 64 -19.58 13.32 -1.36
CA LYS A 64 -19.26 12.13 -2.19
C LYS A 64 -18.36 12.49 -3.36
N PHE A 65 -17.71 11.49 -3.91
CA PHE A 65 -16.98 11.58 -5.19
C PHE A 65 -17.02 10.23 -5.92
N GLU A 66 -16.80 10.25 -7.22
CA GLU A 66 -16.75 9.06 -8.06
C GLU A 66 -15.62 9.22 -9.08
N ILE A 67 -14.83 8.16 -9.26
CA ILE A 67 -13.81 8.05 -10.30
C ILE A 67 -14.00 6.71 -10.99
N LYS A 68 -14.04 6.71 -12.32
CA LYS A 68 -14.16 5.50 -13.11
C LYS A 68 -13.19 5.51 -14.27
N GLY A 69 -12.74 4.34 -14.65
CA GLY A 69 -11.80 4.22 -15.77
C GLY A 69 -11.48 2.78 -16.10
N LYS A 70 -10.40 2.60 -16.85
CA LYS A 70 -9.89 1.29 -17.24
C LYS A 70 -8.64 0.95 -16.46
N VAL A 71 -8.50 -0.33 -16.13
CA VAL A 71 -7.34 -0.89 -15.46
C VAL A 71 -7.01 -2.24 -16.10
N THR A 72 -5.74 -2.48 -16.38
CA THR A 72 -5.28 -3.71 -17.05
C THR A 72 -4.64 -4.70 -16.08
N GLU A 73 -4.14 -4.21 -14.96
CA GLU A 73 -3.49 -5.00 -13.91
C GLU A 73 -3.62 -4.29 -12.56
N PRO A 74 -3.61 -5.03 -11.44
CA PRO A 74 -3.55 -4.42 -10.11
C PRO A 74 -2.26 -3.60 -9.94
N ALA A 75 -2.38 -2.42 -9.30
CA ALA A 75 -1.22 -1.61 -8.95
C ALA A 75 -1.53 -0.70 -7.76
N PHE A 76 -0.49 -0.31 -7.00
CA PHE A 76 -0.65 0.69 -5.94
C PHE A 76 -0.89 2.07 -6.52
N HIS A 77 -1.90 2.73 -5.97
CA HIS A 77 -2.29 4.10 -6.26
C HIS A 77 -2.59 4.83 -4.96
N THR A 78 -2.75 6.13 -5.05
CA THR A 78 -3.19 6.96 -3.93
C THR A 78 -4.35 7.86 -4.33
N ILE A 79 -5.29 8.04 -3.40
CA ILE A 79 -6.20 9.17 -3.43
C ILE A 79 -5.59 10.28 -2.60
N GLN A 80 -5.45 11.46 -3.19
CA GLN A 80 -5.02 12.66 -2.49
C GLN A 80 -6.19 13.62 -2.36
N LEU A 81 -6.45 14.10 -1.13
CA LEU A 81 -7.36 15.21 -0.89
C LEU A 81 -6.57 16.52 -1.01
N GLU A 82 -7.10 17.47 -1.80
CA GLU A 82 -6.58 18.83 -1.86
C GLU A 82 -6.53 19.44 -0.45
N SER A 83 -5.33 19.76 0.02
CA SER A 83 -5.14 20.43 1.28
C SER A 83 -5.03 21.94 1.08
N ALA A 84 -5.39 22.72 2.11
CA ALA A 84 -5.09 24.13 2.15
C ALA A 84 -3.56 24.32 2.03
N ALA A 85 -3.15 25.32 1.23
CA ALA A 85 -1.75 25.59 0.95
C ALA A 85 -0.87 25.57 2.21
N GLY A 86 0.20 24.79 2.19
CA GLY A 86 1.20 24.71 3.27
C GLY A 86 1.05 23.56 4.27
N LYS A 87 0.04 22.71 4.17
CA LYS A 87 -0.08 21.48 4.97
C LYS A 87 0.29 20.26 4.10
N ALA A 88 1.55 19.90 4.09
CA ALA A 88 2.11 18.69 3.46
C ALA A 88 2.08 17.51 4.45
N PRO A 89 2.52 16.35 4.11
CA PRO A 89 2.33 15.42 2.99
C PRO A 89 1.44 14.19 3.34
N TYR A 90 0.57 14.26 4.38
CA TYR A 90 -0.16 13.12 4.92
C TYR A 90 -1.60 12.98 4.42
N ASN A 91 -1.92 13.63 3.30
CA ASN A 91 -3.27 13.65 2.73
C ASN A 91 -3.48 12.57 1.66
N LYS A 92 -2.71 11.48 1.72
CA LYS A 92 -2.79 10.40 0.75
C LYS A 92 -3.32 9.12 1.38
N ILE A 93 -4.26 8.49 0.69
CA ILE A 93 -4.86 7.21 1.05
C ILE A 93 -4.34 6.19 0.05
N PRO A 94 -3.43 5.29 0.44
CA PRO A 94 -2.93 4.24 -0.44
C PRO A 94 -3.98 3.13 -0.60
N PHE A 95 -4.10 2.61 -1.83
CA PHE A 95 -4.98 1.50 -2.15
C PHE A 95 -4.47 0.76 -3.39
N ILE A 96 -5.07 -0.39 -3.68
CA ILE A 96 -4.79 -1.15 -4.89
C ILE A 96 -5.88 -0.84 -5.91
N LEU A 97 -5.50 -0.20 -7.01
CA LEU A 97 -6.39 0.00 -8.15
C LEU A 97 -6.42 -1.29 -8.97
N GLU A 98 -7.57 -1.92 -9.03
CA GLU A 98 -7.82 -3.16 -9.77
C GLU A 98 -9.23 -3.17 -10.34
N ASN A 99 -9.55 -4.14 -11.18
CA ASN A 99 -10.89 -4.30 -11.73
C ASN A 99 -11.94 -4.51 -10.62
N GLY A 100 -13.05 -3.78 -10.71
CA GLY A 100 -14.16 -3.89 -9.77
C GLY A 100 -14.57 -2.58 -9.12
N GLU A 101 -15.40 -2.70 -8.09
CA GLU A 101 -15.89 -1.57 -7.31
C GLU A 101 -15.03 -1.39 -6.05
N ILE A 102 -14.43 -0.20 -5.90
CA ILE A 102 -13.60 0.18 -4.76
C ILE A 102 -14.34 1.27 -3.99
N THR A 103 -14.50 1.06 -2.70
CA THR A 103 -15.11 2.05 -1.80
C THR A 103 -14.05 2.71 -0.93
N ILE A 104 -14.04 4.05 -0.89
CA ILE A 104 -13.11 4.83 -0.07
C ILE A 104 -13.89 5.79 0.82
N ALA A 105 -13.80 5.61 2.14
CA ALA A 105 -14.37 6.52 3.12
C ALA A 105 -13.26 7.41 3.71
N ILE A 106 -13.25 8.69 3.34
CA ILE A 106 -12.25 9.65 3.79
C ILE A 106 -12.61 10.13 5.21
N ASP A 107 -11.67 9.98 6.14
CA ASP A 107 -11.73 10.62 7.45
C ASP A 107 -11.06 11.99 7.36
N LYS A 108 -11.86 13.07 7.48
CA LYS A 108 -11.37 14.45 7.30
C LYS A 108 -10.42 14.91 8.42
N ASP A 109 -10.54 14.33 9.61
CA ASP A 109 -9.74 14.71 10.78
C ASP A 109 -8.43 13.92 10.86
N SER A 110 -8.43 12.71 10.24
CA SER A 110 -7.25 11.84 10.18
C SER A 110 -7.28 10.98 8.92
N ILE A 111 -6.64 11.43 7.85
CA ILE A 111 -6.58 10.70 6.58
C ILE A 111 -6.10 9.25 6.75
N GLN A 112 -5.24 8.99 7.74
CA GLN A 112 -4.73 7.64 8.05
C GLN A 112 -5.82 6.70 8.62
N LYS A 113 -6.96 7.25 9.08
CA LYS A 113 -8.13 6.48 9.52
C LYS A 113 -9.15 6.25 8.42
N SER A 114 -8.91 6.79 7.24
CA SER A 114 -9.73 6.52 6.06
C SER A 114 -9.77 5.02 5.76
N LYS A 115 -10.91 4.57 5.25
CA LYS A 115 -11.15 3.14 4.98
C LYS A 115 -11.22 2.89 3.49
N VAL A 116 -10.62 1.80 3.07
CA VAL A 116 -10.69 1.28 1.70
C VAL A 116 -11.24 -0.14 1.75
N SER A 117 -12.13 -0.50 0.83
CA SER A 117 -12.74 -1.82 0.73
C SER A 117 -13.36 -2.05 -0.66
N GLY A 118 -13.94 -3.23 -0.87
CA GLY A 118 -14.80 -3.55 -2.01
C GLY A 118 -14.19 -4.49 -3.04
N THR A 119 -12.87 -4.60 -3.11
CA THR A 119 -12.19 -5.57 -3.96
C THR A 119 -11.30 -6.49 -3.12
N TYR A 120 -11.03 -7.68 -3.64
CA TYR A 120 -10.25 -8.70 -2.92
C TYR A 120 -8.88 -8.19 -2.46
N SER A 121 -8.12 -7.55 -3.37
CA SER A 121 -6.78 -7.06 -3.01
C SER A 121 -6.81 -5.94 -1.98
N ASN A 122 -7.81 -5.06 -2.02
CA ASN A 122 -7.97 -4.00 -1.02
C ASN A 122 -8.37 -4.55 0.34
N ASP A 123 -9.32 -5.48 0.40
CA ASP A 123 -9.77 -6.11 1.65
C ASP A 123 -8.63 -6.90 2.31
N GLU A 124 -7.83 -7.62 1.51
CA GLU A 124 -6.63 -8.31 1.99
C GLU A 124 -5.53 -7.33 2.43
N TYR A 125 -5.34 -6.22 1.72
CA TYR A 125 -4.36 -5.19 2.08
C TYR A 125 -4.66 -4.55 3.44
N VAL A 126 -5.94 -4.26 3.71
CA VAL A 126 -6.37 -3.73 5.01
C VAL A 126 -6.08 -4.72 6.13
N LYS A 127 -6.46 -5.99 5.97
CA LYS A 127 -6.21 -7.05 6.98
C LYS A 127 -4.72 -7.23 7.22
N PHE A 128 -3.93 -7.34 6.16
CA PHE A 128 -2.49 -7.50 6.24
C PHE A 128 -1.81 -6.33 6.98
N ASN A 129 -2.21 -5.09 6.67
CA ASN A 129 -1.67 -3.91 7.35
C ASN A 129 -2.01 -3.90 8.85
N GLU A 130 -3.22 -4.31 9.24
CA GLU A 130 -3.55 -4.42 10.67
C GLU A 130 -2.68 -5.45 11.38
N GLU A 131 -2.39 -6.59 10.75
CA GLU A 131 -1.48 -7.58 11.32
C GLU A 131 -0.04 -7.07 11.44
N ILE A 132 0.44 -6.29 10.47
CA ILE A 132 1.77 -5.66 10.53
C ILE A 132 1.82 -4.57 11.61
N LYS A 133 0.77 -3.78 11.78
CA LYS A 133 0.68 -2.78 12.86
C LYS A 133 0.82 -3.44 14.24
N VAL A 134 0.23 -4.62 14.46
CA VAL A 134 0.40 -5.38 15.72
C VAL A 134 1.86 -5.73 15.96
N VAL A 135 2.58 -6.18 14.92
CA VAL A 135 4.01 -6.48 15.02
C VAL A 135 4.83 -5.23 15.35
N GLN A 136 4.52 -4.12 14.70
CA GLN A 136 5.25 -2.85 14.85
C GLN A 136 4.92 -2.11 16.15
N LYS A 137 3.80 -2.45 16.80
CA LYS A 137 3.33 -1.74 18.00
C LYS A 137 4.37 -1.66 19.10
N LYS A 138 5.16 -2.71 19.30
CA LYS A 138 6.22 -2.73 20.33
C LYS A 138 7.24 -1.60 20.14
N LEU A 139 7.62 -1.33 18.88
CA LEU A 139 8.58 -0.28 18.56
C LEU A 139 7.97 1.11 18.76
N MET A 140 6.70 1.30 18.36
CA MET A 140 5.96 2.54 18.60
C MET A 140 5.76 2.81 20.09
N ASP A 141 5.40 1.79 20.86
CA ASP A 141 5.23 1.90 22.32
C ASP A 141 6.56 2.28 22.99
N PHE A 142 7.67 1.65 22.59
CA PHE A 142 9.00 1.99 23.12
C PHE A 142 9.37 3.45 22.83
N GLN A 143 9.15 3.92 21.61
CA GLN A 143 9.41 5.32 21.23
C GLN A 143 8.58 6.29 22.06
N THR A 144 7.27 6.01 22.19
CA THR A 144 6.35 6.87 22.93
C THR A 144 6.70 6.93 24.42
N GLN A 145 7.00 5.79 25.03
CA GLN A 145 7.33 5.69 26.45
C GLN A 145 8.67 6.35 26.81
N ASN A 146 9.62 6.34 25.88
CA ASN A 146 10.97 6.86 26.14
C ASN A 146 11.23 8.24 25.54
N MET A 147 10.25 8.86 24.85
CA MET A 147 10.41 10.17 24.21
C MET A 147 10.82 11.26 25.19
N GLN A 148 10.18 11.33 26.37
CA GLN A 148 10.51 12.33 27.39
C GLN A 148 11.90 12.10 27.97
N ALA A 149 12.26 10.85 28.29
CA ALA A 149 13.58 10.50 28.82
C ALA A 149 14.69 10.84 27.81
N MET A 150 14.47 10.57 26.52
CA MET A 150 15.40 10.92 25.45
C MET A 150 15.57 12.44 25.33
N ASN A 151 14.47 13.20 25.33
CA ASN A 151 14.53 14.67 25.27
C ASN A 151 15.29 15.26 26.46
N THR A 152 15.03 14.79 27.69
CA THR A 152 15.73 15.23 28.88
C THR A 152 17.22 14.90 28.81
N ALA A 153 17.57 13.68 28.43
CA ALA A 153 18.96 13.25 28.31
C ALA A 153 19.74 14.06 27.25
N GLN A 154 19.09 14.43 26.14
CA GLN A 154 19.67 15.30 25.11
C GLN A 154 19.94 16.71 25.66
N GLN A 155 19.00 17.30 26.41
CA GLN A 155 19.14 18.63 27.02
C GLN A 155 20.24 18.67 28.06
N THR A 156 20.35 17.62 28.92
CA THR A 156 21.36 17.51 29.97
C THR A 156 22.69 16.93 29.45
N LYS A 157 22.76 16.52 28.19
CA LYS A 157 23.89 15.82 27.57
C LYS A 157 24.27 14.53 28.30
N ASP A 158 23.28 13.83 28.86
CA ASP A 158 23.47 12.53 29.53
C ASP A 158 23.66 11.43 28.49
N THR A 159 24.94 11.23 28.11
CA THR A 159 25.32 10.25 27.10
C THR A 159 25.03 8.81 27.52
N ALA A 160 25.05 8.51 28.85
CA ALA A 160 24.78 7.17 29.34
C ALA A 160 23.32 6.77 29.11
N VAL A 161 22.38 7.68 29.40
CA VAL A 161 20.94 7.45 29.14
C VAL A 161 20.67 7.40 27.64
N ILE A 162 21.25 8.30 26.85
CA ILE A 162 21.09 8.29 25.41
C ILE A 162 21.54 6.94 24.83
N ASN A 163 22.74 6.47 25.17
CA ASN A 163 23.28 5.22 24.67
C ASN A 163 22.42 4.02 25.06
N LYS A 164 21.93 3.98 26.31
CA LYS A 164 21.05 2.90 26.80
C LYS A 164 19.74 2.87 26.00
N LEU A 165 19.11 4.02 25.77
CA LEU A 165 17.87 4.10 24.99
C LEU A 165 18.08 3.72 23.50
N MET A 166 19.18 4.16 22.90
CA MET A 166 19.52 3.80 21.52
C MET A 166 19.79 2.29 21.37
N GLN A 167 20.51 1.68 22.30
CA GLN A 167 20.74 0.22 22.30
C GLN A 167 19.43 -0.55 22.45
N GLY A 168 18.56 -0.13 23.36
CA GLY A 168 17.23 -0.72 23.53
C GLY A 168 16.38 -0.61 22.27
N PHE A 169 16.40 0.54 21.62
CA PHE A 169 15.70 0.78 20.38
C PHE A 169 16.24 -0.10 19.24
N SER A 170 17.58 -0.16 19.07
CA SER A 170 18.21 -0.97 18.03
C SER A 170 17.87 -2.46 18.17
N LYS A 171 17.98 -3.00 19.40
CA LYS A 171 17.60 -4.39 19.66
C LYS A 171 16.14 -4.66 19.32
N LEU A 172 15.25 -3.78 19.75
CA LEU A 172 13.82 -3.92 19.46
C LEU A 172 13.52 -3.79 17.96
N GLN A 173 14.23 -2.92 17.25
CA GLN A 173 14.12 -2.77 15.80
C GLN A 173 14.53 -4.06 15.09
N GLU A 174 15.59 -4.74 15.51
CA GLU A 174 15.98 -6.04 14.97
C GLU A 174 14.91 -7.11 15.20
N GLU A 175 14.38 -7.20 16.44
CA GLU A 175 13.31 -8.15 16.78
C GLU A 175 12.04 -7.91 15.94
N VAL A 176 11.59 -6.65 15.84
CA VAL A 176 10.41 -6.27 15.05
C VAL A 176 10.66 -6.46 13.56
N GLY A 177 11.87 -6.18 13.08
CA GLY A 177 12.27 -6.43 11.70
C GLY A 177 12.19 -7.91 11.34
N ALA A 178 12.76 -8.78 12.18
CA ALA A 178 12.71 -10.23 11.99
C ALA A 178 11.26 -10.76 12.02
N ALA A 179 10.45 -10.30 12.98
CA ALA A 179 9.04 -10.68 13.09
C ALA A 179 8.21 -10.21 11.89
N SER A 180 8.46 -8.99 11.40
CA SER A 180 7.83 -8.46 10.19
C SER A 180 8.21 -9.28 8.95
N LYS A 181 9.51 -9.59 8.78
CA LYS A 181 10.00 -10.42 7.67
C LYS A 181 9.35 -11.81 7.69
N ALA A 182 9.25 -12.44 8.86
CA ALA A 182 8.56 -13.73 9.01
C ALA A 182 7.07 -13.63 8.63
N LYS A 183 6.40 -12.55 9.06
CA LYS A 183 4.98 -12.30 8.75
C LYS A 183 4.76 -12.09 7.25
N TYR A 184 5.59 -11.27 6.59
CA TYR A 184 5.56 -11.07 5.14
C TYR A 184 5.71 -12.41 4.39
N THR A 185 6.74 -13.18 4.74
CA THR A 185 7.01 -14.47 4.11
C THR A 185 5.84 -15.43 4.27
N SER A 186 5.33 -15.59 5.51
CA SER A 186 4.19 -16.45 5.80
C SER A 186 2.92 -16.02 5.05
N TYR A 187 2.69 -14.71 4.94
CA TYR A 187 1.56 -14.19 4.16
C TYR A 187 1.68 -14.60 2.69
N ALA A 188 2.83 -14.39 2.06
CA ALA A 188 3.03 -14.73 0.66
C ALA A 188 2.91 -16.24 0.39
N GLU A 189 3.33 -17.09 1.34
CA GLU A 189 3.16 -18.55 1.27
C GLU A 189 1.70 -18.99 1.33
N THR A 190 0.89 -18.32 2.12
CA THR A 190 -0.49 -18.75 2.40
C THR A 190 -1.54 -18.03 1.53
N HIS A 191 -1.17 -16.95 0.82
CA HIS A 191 -2.07 -16.14 -0.01
C HIS A 191 -1.59 -16.03 -1.46
N PRO A 192 -1.46 -17.16 -2.20
CA PRO A 192 -0.87 -17.14 -3.55
C PRO A 192 -1.70 -16.40 -4.60
N LYS A 193 -2.94 -16.02 -4.27
CA LYS A 193 -3.84 -15.21 -5.11
C LYS A 193 -3.82 -13.72 -4.80
N SER A 194 -3.15 -13.32 -3.72
CA SER A 194 -3.11 -11.92 -3.31
C SER A 194 -2.08 -11.13 -4.10
N TYR A 195 -2.45 -9.95 -4.59
CA TYR A 195 -1.50 -9.02 -5.22
C TYR A 195 -0.39 -8.60 -4.25
N ILE A 196 -0.69 -8.56 -2.94
CA ILE A 196 0.32 -8.27 -1.91
C ILE A 196 1.43 -9.31 -1.92
N SER A 197 1.10 -10.57 -2.17
CA SER A 197 2.07 -11.66 -2.21
C SER A 197 3.12 -11.46 -3.31
N VAL A 198 2.72 -11.02 -4.51
CA VAL A 198 3.71 -10.72 -5.55
C VAL A 198 4.60 -9.54 -5.20
N LEU A 199 4.08 -8.53 -4.50
CA LEU A 199 4.87 -7.39 -4.02
C LEU A 199 5.85 -7.80 -2.91
N ILE A 200 5.42 -8.67 -2.00
CA ILE A 200 6.32 -9.25 -0.98
C ILE A 200 7.44 -10.02 -1.65
N VAL A 201 7.12 -10.88 -2.61
CA VAL A 201 8.13 -11.66 -3.35
C VAL A 201 9.07 -10.75 -4.14
N GLN A 202 8.56 -9.64 -4.69
CA GLN A 202 9.40 -8.62 -5.33
C GLN A 202 10.38 -7.99 -4.32
N GLY A 203 9.92 -7.67 -3.13
CA GLY A 203 10.78 -7.20 -2.04
C GLY A 203 11.84 -8.25 -1.66
N MET A 204 11.44 -9.52 -1.53
CA MET A 204 12.36 -10.62 -1.23
C MET A 204 13.43 -10.81 -2.34
N ALA A 205 13.03 -10.75 -3.61
CA ALA A 205 13.97 -10.88 -4.73
C ALA A 205 15.00 -9.73 -4.79
N ASN A 206 14.68 -8.57 -4.25
CA ASN A 206 15.57 -7.41 -4.18
C ASN A 206 16.36 -7.32 -2.85
N ASP A 207 16.06 -8.15 -1.86
CA ASP A 207 16.81 -8.21 -0.59
C ASP A 207 18.02 -9.14 -0.76
N PRO A 208 19.27 -8.61 -0.70
CA PRO A 208 20.47 -9.44 -0.87
C PRO A 208 20.65 -10.48 0.25
N THR A 209 19.91 -10.36 1.34
CA THR A 209 19.95 -11.29 2.49
C THR A 209 18.82 -12.32 2.45
N ALA A 210 17.95 -12.29 1.44
CA ALA A 210 16.84 -13.22 1.33
C ALA A 210 17.31 -14.62 0.88
N ASP A 211 16.58 -15.64 1.33
CA ASP A 211 16.69 -16.99 0.80
C ASP A 211 16.08 -17.04 -0.62
N ILE A 212 16.95 -17.05 -1.63
CA ILE A 212 16.53 -17.04 -3.05
C ILE A 212 15.74 -18.28 -3.42
N LYS A 213 16.12 -19.46 -2.91
CA LYS A 213 15.36 -20.71 -3.17
C LYS A 213 13.95 -20.64 -2.62
N LYS A 214 13.82 -20.10 -1.41
CA LYS A 214 12.51 -19.86 -0.80
C LYS A 214 11.71 -18.83 -1.60
N THR A 215 12.34 -17.75 -2.03
CA THR A 215 11.72 -16.71 -2.87
C THR A 215 11.18 -17.29 -4.18
N GLU A 216 11.96 -18.13 -4.86
CA GLU A 216 11.52 -18.83 -6.08
C GLU A 216 10.35 -19.78 -5.81
N THR A 217 10.41 -20.54 -4.72
CA THR A 217 9.32 -21.45 -4.34
C THR A 217 8.01 -20.71 -4.16
N ILE A 218 8.04 -19.58 -3.45
CA ILE A 218 6.85 -18.73 -3.25
C ILE A 218 6.41 -18.13 -4.58
N PHE A 219 7.33 -17.59 -5.39
CA PHE A 219 6.98 -17.03 -6.71
C PHE A 219 6.29 -18.07 -7.60
N ASN A 220 6.80 -19.30 -7.62
CA ASN A 220 6.23 -20.37 -8.43
C ASN A 220 4.84 -20.77 -7.97
N SER A 221 4.52 -20.63 -6.68
CA SER A 221 3.18 -20.93 -6.13
C SER A 221 2.15 -19.83 -6.41
N LEU A 222 2.57 -18.61 -6.82
CA LEU A 222 1.64 -17.54 -7.12
C LEU A 222 0.75 -17.86 -8.31
N GLU A 223 -0.47 -17.30 -8.30
CA GLU A 223 -1.40 -17.42 -9.43
C GLU A 223 -0.79 -16.84 -10.71
N GLU A 224 -1.05 -17.50 -11.85
CA GLU A 224 -0.47 -17.13 -13.14
C GLU A 224 -0.81 -15.70 -13.59
N SER A 225 -1.98 -15.19 -13.20
CA SER A 225 -2.38 -13.80 -13.43
C SER A 225 -1.42 -12.80 -12.76
N LEU A 226 -0.99 -13.10 -11.52
CA LEU A 226 -0.04 -12.26 -10.76
C LEU A 226 1.36 -12.28 -11.35
N LYS A 227 1.81 -13.43 -11.86
CA LYS A 227 3.11 -13.56 -12.53
C LYS A 227 3.21 -12.74 -13.82
N LYS A 228 2.06 -12.42 -14.43
CA LYS A 228 1.96 -11.62 -15.65
C LYS A 228 1.86 -10.11 -15.38
N THR A 229 1.67 -9.68 -14.15
CA THR A 229 1.72 -8.26 -13.77
C THR A 229 3.13 -7.70 -13.92
N LYS A 230 3.27 -6.38 -13.99
CA LYS A 230 4.59 -5.71 -13.99
C LYS A 230 5.46 -6.16 -12.82
N ALA A 231 4.87 -6.27 -11.61
CA ALA A 231 5.58 -6.77 -10.43
C ALA A 231 6.05 -8.22 -10.62
N GLY A 232 5.19 -9.11 -11.11
CA GLY A 232 5.55 -10.51 -11.38
C GLY A 232 6.63 -10.68 -12.44
N ILE A 233 6.56 -9.89 -13.53
CA ILE A 233 7.58 -9.87 -14.58
C ILE A 233 8.93 -9.39 -14.00
N ALA A 234 8.92 -8.34 -13.16
CA ALA A 234 10.13 -7.85 -12.51
C ALA A 234 10.75 -8.90 -11.56
N VAL A 235 9.93 -9.62 -10.79
CA VAL A 235 10.41 -10.74 -9.97
C VAL A 235 11.09 -11.81 -10.83
N LYS A 236 10.42 -12.25 -11.90
CA LYS A 236 10.96 -13.27 -12.80
C LYS A 236 12.29 -12.85 -13.40
N ALA A 237 12.40 -11.61 -13.86
CA ALA A 237 13.65 -11.06 -14.42
C ALA A 237 14.75 -11.06 -13.38
N LYS A 238 14.46 -10.63 -12.14
CA LYS A 238 15.44 -10.57 -11.05
C LYS A 238 15.92 -11.96 -10.63
N LEU A 239 15.02 -12.92 -10.50
CA LEU A 239 15.38 -14.31 -10.20
C LEU A 239 16.23 -14.94 -11.31
N THR A 240 15.94 -14.62 -12.57
CA THR A 240 16.75 -15.07 -13.71
C THR A 240 18.16 -14.45 -13.67
N GLU A 241 18.28 -13.16 -13.37
CA GLU A 241 19.56 -12.46 -13.20
C GLU A 241 20.43 -13.13 -12.12
N ILE A 242 19.85 -13.38 -10.93
CA ILE A 242 20.55 -13.99 -9.79
C ILE A 242 21.03 -15.41 -10.11
N ASN A 243 20.22 -16.18 -10.83
CA ASN A 243 20.55 -17.58 -11.18
C ASN A 243 21.42 -17.72 -12.42
N SER A 244 21.65 -16.63 -13.17
CA SER A 244 22.54 -16.66 -14.32
C SER A 244 24.00 -16.74 -13.84
N PRO A 245 24.83 -17.65 -14.36
CA PRO A 245 26.24 -17.68 -14.02
C PRO A 245 26.87 -16.34 -14.38
N ALA A 246 27.70 -15.80 -13.48
CA ALA A 246 28.42 -14.54 -13.70
C ALA A 246 29.22 -14.65 -15.01
N VAL A 247 28.82 -13.88 -16.01
CA VAL A 247 29.60 -13.77 -17.28
C VAL A 247 30.87 -13.02 -16.90
N GLY A 248 31.98 -13.77 -16.66
CA GLY A 248 33.24 -13.12 -16.33
C GLY A 248 34.29 -13.96 -15.59
N ALA A 249 34.09 -15.25 -15.37
CA ALA A 249 35.20 -16.10 -14.97
C ALA A 249 35.99 -16.49 -16.22
N THR A 250 36.92 -15.64 -16.67
CA THR A 250 37.96 -16.03 -17.59
C THR A 250 38.72 -17.20 -16.97
N ALA A 251 38.71 -18.36 -17.68
CA ALA A 251 39.52 -19.50 -17.32
C ALA A 251 40.99 -19.06 -17.19
N PRO A 252 41.73 -19.56 -16.19
CA PRO A 252 43.15 -19.26 -16.12
C PRO A 252 43.82 -19.76 -17.39
N VAL A 253 44.48 -18.84 -18.08
CA VAL A 253 45.36 -19.17 -19.22
C VAL A 253 46.45 -20.09 -18.68
N GLY A 254 46.36 -21.37 -19.03
CA GLY A 254 47.40 -22.34 -18.70
C GLY A 254 48.68 -21.93 -19.37
N ASP A 255 49.73 -21.68 -18.58
CA ASP A 255 51.09 -21.53 -19.05
C ASP A 255 51.53 -22.82 -19.82
N ALA A 256 51.62 -22.70 -21.12
CA ALA A 256 52.30 -23.70 -21.93
C ALA A 256 53.81 -23.49 -21.75
N LYS A 257 54.44 -24.50 -21.16
CA LYS A 257 55.90 -24.70 -21.23
C LYS A 257 56.28 -25.34 -22.57
#